data_936224d748bb011e8818fe55536c5b94
#
_entry.id   936224d748bb011e8818fe55536c5b94
#
_cell.length_a   1.000
_cell.length_b   1.000
_cell.length_c   1.000
_cell.angle_alpha   90.00
_cell.angle_beta   90.00
_cell.angle_gamma   90.00
#
_symmetry.space_group_name_H-M   'P 1'
#
loop_
_entity.id
_entity.type
_entity.pdbx_description
1 polymer ?
#
loop_
_entity_poly.entity_id
_entity_poly.type
_entity_poly.pdbx_seq_one_letter_code
_entity_poly.pdbx_strand_id
1 'polypeptide(L)'
;MSSPDTYQEYLENYHPHAEEFHQAVKEVCDDIAEEYESSDDYAEWNIIERLIEPDRIIKFRVSWEDDKGKVHVNRAWRVQFHNLLGAYKGGLRFHPTVNESVLKFLGFEQCFKNALTGLPMGGAKGGSDFNPKGKSQREIMRFCQSFMRELYRHIGPDTDVPAGDINVSSNEIGFMFGEYLRINNRWEGVLTGKTPGFGGSCGREEATGYGVIYFLREMLQAHNDSLDDKRILISGSGNVAIYAMEKLYQ
;
A
#
# COMPACT_ATOMS: atom_id res chain seq x y z
N MET A 1 -21.60 -22.86 -10.66
CA MET A 1 -21.69 -22.57 -9.22
C MET A 1 -20.25 -22.54 -8.70
N SER A 2 -19.70 -21.34 -8.56
CA SER A 2 -18.35 -21.20 -7.97
C SER A 2 -18.50 -21.35 -6.46
N SER A 3 -18.10 -22.50 -5.93
CA SER A 3 -17.94 -22.70 -4.49
C SER A 3 -16.71 -21.93 -4.01
N PRO A 4 -16.54 -21.66 -2.69
CA PRO A 4 -15.32 -21.09 -2.15
C PRO A 4 -14.02 -21.81 -2.59
N ASP A 5 -14.13 -23.05 -3.07
CA ASP A 5 -13.00 -23.84 -3.57
C ASP A 5 -12.53 -23.44 -4.99
N THR A 6 -13.32 -22.69 -5.76
CA THR A 6 -12.98 -22.33 -7.16
C THR A 6 -11.94 -21.23 -7.28
N TYR A 7 -11.79 -20.38 -6.26
CA TYR A 7 -10.75 -19.34 -6.29
C TYR A 7 -9.34 -19.91 -6.19
N GLN A 8 -9.16 -21.07 -5.56
CA GLN A 8 -7.86 -21.75 -5.48
C GLN A 8 -7.39 -22.21 -6.86
N GLU A 9 -8.28 -22.84 -7.63
CA GLU A 9 -7.99 -23.22 -9.01
C GLU A 9 -7.67 -21.98 -9.88
N TYR A 10 -8.40 -20.87 -9.68
CA TYR A 10 -8.12 -19.62 -10.35
C TYR A 10 -6.71 -19.10 -10.03
N LEU A 11 -6.33 -19.08 -8.75
CA LEU A 11 -5.00 -18.65 -8.32
C LEU A 11 -3.89 -19.53 -8.90
N GLU A 12 -4.06 -20.84 -8.89
CA GLU A 12 -3.07 -21.78 -9.44
C GLU A 12 -2.88 -21.59 -10.95
N ASN A 13 -3.97 -21.34 -11.68
CA ASN A 13 -3.94 -21.18 -13.13
C ASN A 13 -3.42 -19.81 -13.59
N TYR A 14 -3.80 -18.72 -12.93
CA TYR A 14 -3.53 -17.37 -13.39
C TYR A 14 -2.47 -16.63 -12.58
N HIS A 15 -2.18 -17.06 -11.36
CA HIS A 15 -1.17 -16.46 -10.49
C HIS A 15 -0.16 -17.50 -9.97
N PRO A 16 0.38 -18.39 -10.82
CA PRO A 16 1.33 -19.41 -10.38
C PRO A 16 2.54 -18.76 -9.71
N HIS A 17 3.08 -19.36 -8.69
CA HIS A 17 4.26 -18.90 -7.94
C HIS A 17 4.07 -17.58 -7.16
N ALA A 18 2.84 -17.17 -6.86
CA ALA A 18 2.51 -15.99 -6.08
C ALA A 18 2.09 -16.35 -4.64
N GLU A 19 2.98 -17.05 -3.90
CA GLU A 19 2.67 -17.67 -2.60
C GLU A 19 2.11 -16.67 -1.58
N GLU A 20 2.74 -15.48 -1.43
CA GLU A 20 2.26 -14.46 -0.51
C GLU A 20 0.88 -13.94 -0.89
N PHE A 21 0.59 -13.86 -2.19
CA PHE A 21 -0.70 -13.44 -2.68
C PHE A 21 -1.76 -14.52 -2.44
N HIS A 22 -1.44 -15.80 -2.69
CA HIS A 22 -2.35 -16.91 -2.41
C HIS A 22 -2.76 -16.97 -0.94
N GLN A 23 -1.80 -16.76 -0.02
CA GLN A 23 -2.09 -16.72 1.40
C GLN A 23 -3.08 -15.60 1.75
N ALA A 24 -2.82 -14.38 1.28
CA ALA A 24 -3.68 -13.23 1.57
C ALA A 24 -5.10 -13.41 1.02
N VAL A 25 -5.22 -13.95 -0.21
CA VAL A 25 -6.54 -14.26 -0.80
C VAL A 25 -7.28 -15.29 0.02
N LYS A 26 -6.59 -16.36 0.43
CA LYS A 26 -7.20 -17.41 1.26
C LYS A 26 -7.73 -16.84 2.57
N GLU A 27 -6.93 -16.05 3.28
CA GLU A 27 -7.35 -15.43 4.56
C GLU A 27 -8.61 -14.59 4.39
N VAL A 28 -8.66 -13.73 3.38
CA VAL A 28 -9.85 -12.90 3.12
C VAL A 28 -11.05 -13.73 2.69
N CYS A 29 -10.86 -14.72 1.81
CA CYS A 29 -11.97 -15.56 1.35
C CYS A 29 -12.55 -16.41 2.51
N ASP A 30 -11.70 -16.90 3.41
CA ASP A 30 -12.16 -17.61 4.60
C ASP A 30 -13.01 -16.69 5.51
N ASP A 31 -12.60 -15.44 5.69
CA ASP A 31 -13.29 -14.46 6.53
C ASP A 31 -14.64 -14.01 5.95
N ILE A 32 -14.79 -13.95 4.63
CA ILE A 32 -16.03 -13.52 3.96
C ILE A 32 -16.90 -14.67 3.49
N ALA A 33 -16.54 -15.92 3.76
CA ALA A 33 -17.23 -17.11 3.21
C ALA A 33 -18.71 -17.13 3.56
N GLU A 34 -19.09 -16.87 4.80
CA GLU A 34 -20.49 -16.84 5.27
C GLU A 34 -21.31 -15.77 4.54
N GLU A 35 -20.76 -14.58 4.36
CA GLU A 35 -21.41 -13.50 3.62
C GLU A 35 -21.54 -13.84 2.15
N TYR A 36 -20.48 -14.39 1.55
CA TYR A 36 -20.48 -14.79 0.14
C TYR A 36 -21.54 -15.85 -0.17
N GLU A 37 -21.72 -16.83 0.73
CA GLU A 37 -22.71 -17.90 0.61
C GLU A 37 -24.14 -17.41 0.90
N SER A 38 -24.29 -16.23 1.49
CA SER A 38 -25.60 -15.67 1.83
C SER A 38 -26.43 -15.24 0.62
N SER A 39 -25.81 -15.09 -0.57
CA SER A 39 -26.45 -14.63 -1.79
C SER A 39 -25.91 -15.32 -3.03
N ASP A 40 -26.81 -15.93 -3.80
CA ASP A 40 -26.49 -16.52 -5.11
C ASP A 40 -25.94 -15.49 -6.11
N ASP A 41 -26.28 -14.20 -5.95
CA ASP A 41 -25.81 -13.12 -6.81
C ASP A 41 -24.29 -12.99 -6.81
N TYR A 42 -23.63 -13.20 -5.68
CA TYR A 42 -22.18 -13.10 -5.58
C TYR A 42 -21.45 -14.13 -6.45
N ALA A 43 -21.97 -15.36 -6.49
CA ALA A 43 -21.46 -16.42 -7.34
C ALA A 43 -21.78 -16.18 -8.82
N GLU A 44 -23.00 -15.72 -9.14
CA GLU A 44 -23.43 -15.42 -10.52
C GLU A 44 -22.55 -14.33 -11.15
N TRP A 45 -22.14 -13.33 -10.35
CA TRP A 45 -21.33 -12.21 -10.81
C TRP A 45 -19.82 -12.44 -10.70
N ASN A 46 -19.36 -13.64 -10.30
CA ASN A 46 -17.95 -14.01 -10.08
C ASN A 46 -17.20 -12.97 -9.23
N ILE A 47 -17.80 -12.57 -8.10
CA ILE A 47 -17.27 -11.46 -7.28
C ILE A 47 -15.88 -11.78 -6.75
N ILE A 48 -15.60 -13.02 -6.32
CA ILE A 48 -14.29 -13.39 -5.79
C ILE A 48 -13.20 -13.28 -6.87
N GLU A 49 -13.40 -13.87 -8.05
CA GLU A 49 -12.41 -13.81 -9.13
C GLU A 49 -12.15 -12.35 -9.57
N ARG A 50 -13.19 -11.51 -9.60
CA ARG A 50 -13.06 -10.09 -9.89
C ARG A 50 -12.35 -9.30 -8.79
N LEU A 51 -12.45 -9.72 -7.54
CA LEU A 51 -11.71 -9.13 -6.43
C LEU A 51 -10.25 -9.57 -6.40
N ILE A 52 -9.95 -10.77 -6.86
CA ILE A 52 -8.60 -11.32 -6.91
C ILE A 52 -7.79 -10.74 -8.06
N GLU A 53 -8.40 -10.53 -9.23
CA GLU A 53 -7.69 -10.03 -10.40
C GLU A 53 -7.48 -8.52 -10.33
N PRO A 54 -6.23 -8.01 -10.35
CA PRO A 54 -5.98 -6.58 -10.39
C PRO A 54 -6.37 -5.97 -11.75
N ASP A 55 -6.89 -4.76 -11.75
CA ASP A 55 -7.24 -4.05 -12.99
C ASP A 55 -6.04 -3.93 -13.94
N ARG A 56 -4.83 -3.72 -13.38
CA ARG A 56 -3.58 -3.71 -14.17
C ARG A 56 -2.34 -3.76 -13.31
N ILE A 57 -1.28 -4.32 -13.89
CA ILE A 57 0.08 -4.31 -13.32
C ILE A 57 1.00 -3.58 -14.29
N ILE A 58 1.63 -2.51 -13.83
CA ILE A 58 2.59 -1.73 -14.58
C ILE A 58 3.97 -2.10 -14.04
N LYS A 59 4.78 -2.75 -14.88
CA LYS A 59 6.17 -3.11 -14.56
C LYS A 59 7.12 -2.29 -15.39
N PHE A 60 8.11 -1.68 -14.76
CA PHE A 60 9.08 -0.83 -15.45
C PHE A 60 10.48 -0.94 -14.86
N ARG A 61 11.45 -0.53 -15.65
CA ARG A 61 12.86 -0.47 -15.27
C ARG A 61 13.18 0.91 -14.72
N VAL A 62 13.94 0.95 -13.62
CA VAL A 62 14.52 2.18 -13.08
C VAL A 62 16.02 2.13 -13.19
N SER A 63 16.61 3.01 -14.02
CA SER A 63 18.05 3.15 -14.16
C SER A 63 18.51 4.41 -13.43
N TRP A 64 19.51 4.28 -12.56
CA TRP A 64 20.02 5.40 -11.76
C TRP A 64 21.53 5.28 -11.57
N GLU A 65 22.20 6.40 -11.25
CA GLU A 65 23.64 6.48 -11.10
C GLU A 65 24.02 6.68 -9.62
N ASP A 66 25.00 5.92 -9.12
CA ASP A 66 25.54 6.10 -7.77
C ASP A 66 26.52 7.27 -7.69
N ASP A 67 27.02 7.53 -6.48
CA ASP A 67 27.96 8.64 -6.26
C ASP A 67 29.35 8.43 -6.89
N LYS A 68 29.60 7.22 -7.41
CA LYS A 68 30.84 6.88 -8.14
C LYS A 68 30.68 6.90 -9.66
N GLY A 69 29.50 7.30 -10.17
CA GLY A 69 29.20 7.32 -11.60
C GLY A 69 28.83 5.96 -12.18
N LYS A 70 28.61 4.94 -11.35
CA LYS A 70 28.16 3.63 -11.81
C LYS A 70 26.66 3.60 -11.98
N VAL A 71 26.21 3.13 -13.15
CA VAL A 71 24.77 2.94 -13.43
C VAL A 71 24.26 1.62 -12.84
N HIS A 72 23.17 1.71 -12.13
CA HIS A 72 22.42 0.60 -11.56
C HIS A 72 21.05 0.47 -12.22
N VAL A 73 20.50 -0.74 -12.18
CA VAL A 73 19.18 -1.05 -12.73
C VAL A 73 18.36 -1.78 -11.68
N ASN A 74 17.19 -1.25 -11.38
CA ASN A 74 16.19 -1.87 -10.51
C ASN A 74 14.90 -2.15 -11.28
N ARG A 75 14.12 -3.10 -10.77
CA ARG A 75 12.77 -3.37 -11.23
C ARG A 75 11.79 -2.62 -10.34
N ALA A 76 10.73 -2.14 -10.94
CA ALA A 76 9.67 -1.46 -10.23
C ALA A 76 8.30 -1.86 -10.77
N TRP A 77 7.28 -1.71 -9.93
CA TRP A 77 5.91 -2.05 -10.24
C TRP A 77 4.93 -1.06 -9.62
N ARG A 78 3.77 -0.92 -10.28
CA ARG A 78 2.55 -0.35 -9.71
C ARG A 78 1.41 -1.30 -10.03
N VAL A 79 0.82 -1.90 -9.00
CA VAL A 79 -0.39 -2.70 -9.08
C VAL A 79 -1.56 -1.78 -8.77
N GLN A 80 -2.35 -1.46 -9.79
CA GLN A 80 -3.63 -0.78 -9.68
C GLN A 80 -4.68 -1.87 -9.53
N PHE A 81 -5.11 -2.09 -8.27
CA PHE A 81 -5.89 -3.27 -7.96
C PHE A 81 -7.37 -3.08 -8.26
N HIS A 82 -8.02 -2.12 -7.59
CA HIS A 82 -9.42 -1.77 -7.81
C HIS A 82 -9.67 -0.28 -7.65
N ASN A 83 -10.51 0.29 -8.52
CA ASN A 83 -10.98 1.67 -8.44
C ASN A 83 -12.50 1.81 -8.26
N LEU A 84 -13.19 0.74 -7.85
CA LEU A 84 -14.65 0.71 -7.71
C LEU A 84 -15.18 1.73 -6.71
N LEU A 85 -14.42 2.01 -5.65
CA LEU A 85 -14.79 2.97 -4.60
C LEU A 85 -14.18 4.37 -4.81
N GLY A 86 -13.28 4.54 -5.77
CA GLY A 86 -12.59 5.80 -6.02
C GLY A 86 -11.21 5.61 -6.63
N ALA A 87 -10.43 6.67 -6.78
CA ALA A 87 -9.09 6.60 -7.35
C ALA A 87 -8.23 5.54 -6.65
N TYR A 88 -7.36 4.88 -7.41
CA TYR A 88 -6.41 3.91 -6.84
C TYR A 88 -5.57 4.58 -5.76
N LYS A 89 -5.43 3.93 -4.61
CA LYS A 89 -4.74 4.49 -3.45
C LYS A 89 -3.94 3.44 -2.71
N GLY A 90 -2.65 3.71 -2.50
CA GLY A 90 -1.79 2.83 -1.71
C GLY A 90 -0.32 3.20 -1.78
N GLY A 91 0.48 2.62 -0.87
CA GLY A 91 1.88 2.99 -0.66
C GLY A 91 2.85 2.50 -1.73
N LEU A 92 4.03 3.09 -1.73
CA LEU A 92 5.21 2.66 -2.47
C LEU A 92 6.24 2.09 -1.48
N ARG A 93 6.74 0.88 -1.74
CA ARG A 93 7.74 0.20 -0.89
C ARG A 93 9.07 0.08 -1.62
N PHE A 94 10.16 0.50 -0.99
CA PHE A 94 11.52 0.28 -1.51
C PHE A 94 12.24 -0.73 -0.62
N HIS A 95 12.33 -1.97 -1.09
CA HIS A 95 12.99 -3.03 -0.34
C HIS A 95 13.46 -4.15 -1.29
N PRO A 96 14.62 -4.81 -1.03
CA PRO A 96 15.12 -5.89 -1.89
C PRO A 96 14.18 -7.07 -2.10
N THR A 97 13.26 -7.31 -1.18
CA THR A 97 12.25 -8.38 -1.27
C THR A 97 11.04 -8.03 -2.12
N VAL A 98 10.95 -6.77 -2.60
CA VAL A 98 9.81 -6.36 -3.44
C VAL A 98 9.85 -7.10 -4.77
N ASN A 99 8.76 -7.79 -5.04
CA ASN A 99 8.47 -8.46 -6.29
C ASN A 99 6.98 -8.31 -6.63
N GLU A 100 6.55 -8.89 -7.72
CA GLU A 100 5.17 -8.77 -8.19
C GLU A 100 4.16 -9.45 -7.24
N SER A 101 4.48 -10.64 -6.72
CA SER A 101 3.64 -11.38 -5.76
C SER A 101 3.41 -10.55 -4.49
N VAL A 102 4.48 -10.02 -3.89
CA VAL A 102 4.42 -9.13 -2.71
C VAL A 102 3.53 -7.92 -2.96
N LEU A 103 3.64 -7.29 -4.13
CA LEU A 103 2.83 -6.11 -4.43
C LEU A 103 1.39 -6.43 -4.80
N LYS A 104 1.12 -7.62 -5.35
CA LYS A 104 -0.25 -8.10 -5.53
C LYS A 104 -0.93 -8.31 -4.19
N PHE A 105 -0.33 -9.06 -3.26
CA PHE A 105 -0.95 -9.27 -1.96
C PHE A 105 -1.19 -7.95 -1.20
N LEU A 106 -0.19 -7.07 -1.17
CA LEU A 106 -0.34 -5.77 -0.50
C LEU A 106 -1.38 -4.87 -1.17
N GLY A 107 -1.54 -4.96 -2.50
CA GLY A 107 -2.56 -4.23 -3.25
C GLY A 107 -3.96 -4.76 -2.98
N PHE A 108 -4.11 -6.07 -2.89
CA PHE A 108 -5.34 -6.76 -2.54
C PHE A 108 -5.80 -6.37 -1.14
N GLU A 109 -4.95 -6.52 -0.13
CA GLU A 109 -5.26 -6.08 1.24
C GLU A 109 -5.58 -4.59 1.33
N GLN A 110 -4.90 -3.76 0.51
CA GLN A 110 -5.15 -2.32 0.49
C GLN A 110 -6.57 -1.98 0.03
N CYS A 111 -7.21 -2.79 -0.81
CA CYS A 111 -8.60 -2.59 -1.22
C CYS A 111 -9.54 -2.67 -0.02
N PHE A 112 -9.42 -3.72 0.79
CA PHE A 112 -10.25 -3.90 1.98
C PHE A 112 -9.94 -2.86 3.06
N LYS A 113 -8.65 -2.61 3.30
CA LYS A 113 -8.22 -1.56 4.22
C LYS A 113 -8.86 -0.20 3.90
N ASN A 114 -8.87 0.19 2.62
CA ASN A 114 -9.46 1.44 2.19
C ASN A 114 -10.99 1.41 2.27
N ALA A 115 -11.62 0.30 1.87
CA ALA A 115 -13.08 0.12 1.95
C ALA A 115 -13.60 0.27 3.39
N LEU A 116 -12.90 -0.30 4.37
CA LEU A 116 -13.26 -0.23 5.79
C LEU A 116 -13.20 1.20 6.36
N THR A 117 -12.57 2.15 5.70
CA THR A 117 -12.58 3.57 6.13
C THR A 117 -13.87 4.29 5.77
N GLY A 118 -14.69 3.74 4.87
CA GLY A 118 -15.86 4.41 4.29
C GLY A 118 -15.54 5.59 3.37
N LEU A 119 -14.26 5.84 3.08
CA LEU A 119 -13.84 6.91 2.19
C LEU A 119 -13.80 6.44 0.72
N PRO A 120 -14.02 7.34 -0.26
CA PRO A 120 -14.04 7.00 -1.67
C PRO A 120 -12.62 6.77 -2.22
N MET A 121 -12.00 5.66 -1.85
CA MET A 121 -10.65 5.27 -2.25
C MET A 121 -10.64 3.84 -2.75
N GLY A 122 -10.06 3.63 -3.92
CA GLY A 122 -9.72 2.33 -4.46
C GLY A 122 -8.46 1.74 -3.80
N GLY A 123 -7.96 0.64 -4.32
CA GLY A 123 -6.75 -0.04 -3.82
C GLY A 123 -5.63 -0.10 -4.84
N ALA A 124 -4.42 0.15 -4.39
CA ALA A 124 -3.21 -0.02 -5.18
C ALA A 124 -1.98 -0.25 -4.28
N LYS A 125 -0.94 -0.83 -4.86
CA LYS A 125 0.38 -0.91 -4.23
C LYS A 125 1.47 -0.80 -5.28
N GLY A 126 2.61 -0.22 -4.91
CA GLY A 126 3.74 -0.15 -5.80
C GLY A 126 5.06 -0.22 -5.05
N GLY A 127 6.14 -0.17 -5.79
CA GLY A 127 7.47 -0.18 -5.20
C GLY A 127 8.55 -0.69 -6.14
N SER A 128 9.71 -0.93 -5.56
CA SER A 128 10.90 -1.41 -6.27
C SER A 128 11.75 -2.31 -5.38
N ASP A 129 12.51 -3.19 -6.01
CA ASP A 129 13.55 -3.99 -5.37
C ASP A 129 14.80 -3.15 -4.96
N PHE A 130 14.72 -1.84 -5.04
CA PHE A 130 15.73 -0.90 -4.60
C PHE A 130 15.94 -0.96 -3.08
N ASN A 131 17.19 -1.07 -2.66
CA ASN A 131 17.58 -1.01 -1.25
C ASN A 131 18.18 0.37 -0.92
N PRO A 132 17.47 1.26 -0.22
CA PRO A 132 17.99 2.57 0.16
C PRO A 132 18.99 2.51 1.32
N LYS A 133 19.09 1.38 2.03
CA LYS A 133 19.99 1.24 3.17
C LYS A 133 21.45 1.40 2.74
N GLY A 134 22.15 2.33 3.37
CA GLY A 134 23.56 2.63 3.06
C GLY A 134 23.76 3.48 1.79
N LYS A 135 22.69 4.01 1.20
CA LYS A 135 22.74 4.97 0.10
C LYS A 135 22.79 6.40 0.59
N SER A 136 23.48 7.27 -0.15
CA SER A 136 23.43 8.70 0.11
C SER A 136 22.07 9.30 -0.25
N GLN A 137 21.75 10.44 0.34
CA GLN A 137 20.51 11.17 -0.01
C GLN A 137 20.47 11.57 -1.49
N ARG A 138 21.63 11.79 -2.11
CA ARG A 138 21.74 12.10 -3.54
C ARG A 138 21.45 10.89 -4.40
N GLU A 139 21.93 9.71 -4.00
CA GLU A 139 21.61 8.44 -4.68
C GLU A 139 20.11 8.14 -4.62
N ILE A 140 19.52 8.26 -3.41
CA ILE A 140 18.08 8.07 -3.20
C ILE A 140 17.26 9.07 -4.04
N MET A 141 17.67 10.34 -4.07
CA MET A 141 17.01 11.35 -4.90
C MET A 141 17.05 10.98 -6.39
N ARG A 142 18.22 10.60 -6.92
CA ARG A 142 18.37 10.18 -8.34
C ARG A 142 17.50 8.96 -8.66
N PHE A 143 17.46 7.99 -7.74
CA PHE A 143 16.57 6.84 -7.87
C PHE A 143 15.09 7.28 -7.90
N CYS A 144 14.62 8.08 -6.95
CA CYS A 144 13.24 8.58 -6.87
C CYS A 144 12.85 9.37 -8.13
N GLN A 145 13.73 10.21 -8.63
CA GLN A 145 13.50 10.95 -9.87
C GLN A 145 13.36 10.00 -11.07
N SER A 146 14.27 9.03 -11.22
CA SER A 146 14.19 8.04 -12.28
C SER A 146 12.94 7.16 -12.18
N PHE A 147 12.56 6.74 -10.97
CA PHE A 147 11.34 6.02 -10.70
C PHE A 147 10.09 6.82 -11.13
N MET A 148 10.04 8.10 -10.79
CA MET A 148 8.91 8.97 -11.13
C MET A 148 8.80 9.23 -12.63
N ARG A 149 9.91 9.33 -13.38
CA ARG A 149 9.91 9.49 -14.84
C ARG A 149 9.19 8.37 -15.59
N GLU A 150 9.10 7.19 -14.99
CA GLU A 150 8.31 6.09 -15.53
C GLU A 150 6.89 6.09 -14.96
N LEU A 151 6.74 6.29 -13.66
CA LEU A 151 5.45 6.17 -12.98
C LEU A 151 4.47 7.31 -13.30
N TYR A 152 4.93 8.53 -13.57
CA TYR A 152 4.07 9.73 -13.68
C TYR A 152 2.93 9.58 -14.70
N ARG A 153 3.12 8.78 -15.74
CA ARG A 153 2.11 8.53 -16.80
C ARG A 153 0.87 7.81 -16.31
N HIS A 154 0.99 7.16 -15.16
CA HIS A 154 -0.01 6.21 -14.63
C HIS A 154 -0.68 6.70 -13.36
N ILE A 155 -0.27 7.86 -12.84
CA ILE A 155 -0.76 8.43 -11.59
C ILE A 155 -1.32 9.83 -11.78
N GLY A 156 -2.14 10.28 -10.86
CA GLY A 156 -2.75 11.60 -10.88
C GLY A 156 -3.75 11.75 -9.75
N PRO A 157 -4.21 12.97 -9.46
CA PRO A 157 -5.10 13.25 -8.33
C PRO A 157 -6.42 12.47 -8.38
N ASP A 158 -6.95 12.23 -9.57
CA ASP A 158 -8.24 11.59 -9.80
C ASP A 158 -8.10 10.16 -10.37
N THR A 159 -6.87 9.69 -10.57
CA THR A 159 -6.60 8.38 -11.16
C THR A 159 -5.97 7.42 -10.16
N ASP A 160 -4.79 7.77 -9.69
CA ASP A 160 -3.99 6.94 -8.78
C ASP A 160 -3.11 7.83 -7.90
N VAL A 161 -3.29 7.75 -6.59
CA VAL A 161 -2.60 8.58 -5.61
C VAL A 161 -1.70 7.72 -4.73
N PRO A 162 -0.41 7.56 -5.07
CA PRO A 162 0.53 6.82 -4.24
C PRO A 162 0.82 7.50 -2.90
N ALA A 163 1.33 6.71 -1.96
CA ALA A 163 1.72 7.16 -0.62
C ALA A 163 3.06 6.55 -0.21
N GLY A 164 3.56 6.88 0.98
CA GLY A 164 4.69 6.20 1.59
C GLY A 164 4.35 4.81 2.13
N ASP A 165 5.37 3.97 2.24
CA ASP A 165 5.37 2.65 2.88
C ASP A 165 6.80 2.35 3.37
N ILE A 166 7.22 1.10 3.55
CA ILE A 166 8.56 0.75 4.01
C ILE A 166 9.64 1.45 3.16
N ASN A 167 10.51 2.19 3.82
CA ASN A 167 11.62 2.96 3.24
C ASN A 167 11.20 4.04 2.22
N VAL A 168 9.95 4.49 2.28
CA VAL A 168 9.45 5.63 1.53
C VAL A 168 8.76 6.59 2.50
N SER A 169 9.54 7.51 3.01
CA SER A 169 9.13 8.56 3.95
C SER A 169 8.77 9.87 3.23
N SER A 170 8.55 10.91 3.99
CA SER A 170 8.31 12.25 3.45
C SER A 170 9.44 12.77 2.54
N ASN A 171 10.69 12.32 2.77
CA ASN A 171 11.83 12.70 1.92
C ASN A 171 11.71 12.09 0.51
N GLU A 172 11.51 10.77 0.42
CA GLU A 172 11.34 10.07 -0.85
C GLU A 172 10.11 10.57 -1.59
N ILE A 173 9.00 10.78 -0.87
CA ILE A 173 7.79 11.42 -1.42
C ILE A 173 8.10 12.83 -1.96
N GLY A 174 8.89 13.61 -1.23
CA GLY A 174 9.32 14.94 -1.67
C GLY A 174 10.14 14.91 -2.96
N PHE A 175 11.10 13.98 -3.09
CA PHE A 175 11.88 13.80 -4.32
C PHE A 175 11.01 13.38 -5.51
N MET A 176 10.08 12.46 -5.29
CA MET A 176 9.15 12.01 -6.33
C MET A 176 8.16 13.12 -6.72
N PHE A 177 7.63 13.84 -5.75
CA PHE A 177 6.70 14.95 -6.02
C PHE A 177 7.37 16.08 -6.80
N GLY A 178 8.59 16.46 -6.41
CA GLY A 178 9.36 17.47 -7.16
C GLY A 178 9.59 17.10 -8.62
N GLU A 179 9.90 15.83 -8.91
CA GLU A 179 10.07 15.36 -10.29
C GLU A 179 8.72 15.31 -11.04
N TYR A 180 7.64 14.89 -10.37
CA TYR A 180 6.29 14.90 -10.94
C TYR A 180 5.88 16.32 -11.37
N LEU A 181 6.06 17.32 -10.49
CA LEU A 181 5.78 18.72 -10.80
C LEU A 181 6.60 19.22 -11.99
N ARG A 182 7.87 18.84 -12.04
CA ARG A 182 8.78 19.24 -13.13
C ARG A 182 8.32 18.69 -14.48
N ILE A 183 7.85 17.44 -14.52
CA ILE A 183 7.40 16.79 -15.75
C ILE A 183 6.05 17.33 -16.20
N ASN A 184 5.09 17.42 -15.29
CA ASN A 184 3.71 17.82 -15.61
C ASN A 184 3.51 19.34 -15.66
N ASN A 185 4.41 20.11 -15.06
CA ASN A 185 4.29 21.56 -14.90
C ASN A 185 2.95 21.99 -14.28
N ARG A 186 2.46 21.20 -13.29
CA ARG A 186 1.20 21.44 -12.59
C ARG A 186 1.34 21.12 -11.12
N TRP A 187 0.79 21.97 -10.26
CA TRP A 187 0.64 21.68 -8.84
C TRP A 187 -0.67 20.91 -8.62
N GLU A 188 -0.54 19.62 -8.38
CA GLU A 188 -1.69 18.70 -8.27
C GLU A 188 -1.67 17.91 -6.96
N GLY A 189 -2.83 17.42 -6.54
CA GLY A 189 -3.02 16.57 -5.33
C GLY A 189 -2.56 15.13 -5.50
N VAL A 190 -1.47 14.88 -6.21
CA VAL A 190 -0.84 13.57 -6.35
C VAL A 190 0.11 13.31 -5.20
N LEU A 191 0.30 12.05 -4.81
CA LEU A 191 1.14 11.62 -3.69
C LEU A 191 0.69 12.16 -2.32
N THR A 192 0.40 11.27 -1.39
CA THR A 192 0.19 11.60 0.02
C THR A 192 1.43 11.27 0.86
N GLY A 193 1.53 11.87 2.06
CA GLY A 193 2.73 11.75 2.90
C GLY A 193 3.77 12.86 2.64
N LYS A 194 3.40 13.89 1.90
CA LYS A 194 4.20 15.11 1.75
C LYS A 194 4.28 15.86 3.08
N THR A 195 5.35 16.59 3.30
CA THR A 195 5.42 17.55 4.42
C THR A 195 4.39 18.69 4.21
N PRO A 196 3.94 19.38 5.29
CA PRO A 196 3.01 20.50 5.17
C PRO A 196 3.46 21.58 4.18
N GLY A 197 4.77 21.87 4.11
CA GLY A 197 5.35 22.85 3.17
C GLY A 197 5.18 22.50 1.68
N PHE A 198 4.90 21.24 1.36
CA PHE A 198 4.64 20.75 0.01
C PHE A 198 3.17 20.34 -0.20
N GLY A 199 2.25 20.89 0.58
CA GLY A 199 0.82 20.59 0.48
C GLY A 199 0.40 19.29 1.17
N GLY A 200 1.19 18.81 2.15
CA GLY A 200 0.86 17.69 3.01
C GLY A 200 -0.05 18.07 4.17
N SER A 201 -0.63 17.07 4.83
CA SER A 201 -1.46 17.22 6.01
C SER A 201 -0.65 17.06 7.29
N CYS A 202 -1.01 17.78 8.34
CA CYS A 202 -0.54 17.52 9.70
C CYS A 202 -1.16 16.20 10.23
N GLY A 203 -0.54 15.60 11.24
CA GLY A 203 -1.07 14.41 11.89
C GLY A 203 -0.76 13.09 11.19
N ARG A 204 -0.08 13.08 10.06
CA ARG A 204 0.20 11.87 9.28
C ARG A 204 1.17 10.92 10.01
N GLU A 205 2.14 11.45 10.72
CA GLU A 205 3.19 10.64 11.37
C GLU A 205 2.62 9.85 12.54
N GLU A 206 1.80 10.47 13.37
CA GLU A 206 1.14 9.88 14.53
C GLU A 206 -0.08 9.03 14.21
N ALA A 207 -0.76 9.31 13.10
CA ALA A 207 -2.09 8.78 12.79
C ALA A 207 -2.17 7.25 12.85
N THR A 208 -1.18 6.53 12.37
CA THR A 208 -1.20 5.06 12.37
C THR A 208 -1.08 4.50 13.80
N GLY A 209 -0.14 5.01 14.59
CA GLY A 209 0.04 4.60 15.98
C GLY A 209 -1.17 4.92 16.84
N TYR A 210 -1.70 6.13 16.70
CA TYR A 210 -2.91 6.55 17.40
C TYR A 210 -4.12 5.71 17.00
N GLY A 211 -4.28 5.43 15.71
CA GLY A 211 -5.37 4.60 15.18
C GLY A 211 -5.38 3.19 15.75
N VAL A 212 -4.20 2.58 15.97
CA VAL A 212 -4.08 1.27 16.63
C VAL A 212 -4.69 1.32 18.05
N ILE A 213 -4.41 2.36 18.82
CA ILE A 213 -4.92 2.48 20.19
C ILE A 213 -6.41 2.80 20.21
N TYR A 214 -6.90 3.64 19.29
CA TYR A 214 -8.34 3.86 19.15
C TYR A 214 -9.07 2.57 18.80
N PHE A 215 -8.56 1.80 17.84
CA PHE A 215 -9.18 0.51 17.49
C PHE A 215 -9.13 -0.49 18.64
N LEU A 216 -8.00 -0.59 19.35
CA LEU A 216 -7.87 -1.45 20.52
C LEU A 216 -8.91 -1.11 21.61
N ARG A 217 -9.13 0.19 21.86
CA ARG A 217 -10.14 0.64 22.82
C ARG A 217 -11.54 0.19 22.41
N GLU A 218 -11.94 0.42 21.17
CA GLU A 218 -13.26 0.01 20.66
C GLU A 218 -13.44 -1.52 20.70
N MET A 219 -12.38 -2.28 20.37
CA MET A 219 -12.39 -3.73 20.44
C MET A 219 -12.58 -4.23 21.87
N LEU A 220 -11.90 -3.65 22.87
CA LEU A 220 -12.08 -4.01 24.27
C LEU A 220 -13.50 -3.66 24.75
N GLN A 221 -14.02 -2.48 24.39
CA GLN A 221 -15.38 -2.09 24.73
C GLN A 221 -16.44 -3.06 24.19
N ALA A 222 -16.25 -3.55 22.95
CA ALA A 222 -17.14 -4.57 22.35
C ALA A 222 -17.16 -5.88 23.17
N HIS A 223 -16.09 -6.16 23.92
CA HIS A 223 -15.99 -7.29 24.84
C HIS A 223 -16.29 -6.94 26.30
N ASN A 224 -16.89 -5.76 26.58
CA ASN A 224 -17.15 -5.24 27.92
C ASN A 224 -15.89 -5.13 28.80
N ASP A 225 -14.77 -4.73 28.18
CA ASP A 225 -13.45 -4.55 28.81
C ASP A 225 -12.89 -3.14 28.51
N SER A 226 -11.81 -2.74 29.21
CA SER A 226 -11.18 -1.42 29.03
C SER A 226 -9.65 -1.52 29.01
N LEU A 227 -8.98 -0.43 28.69
CA LEU A 227 -7.51 -0.30 28.77
C LEU A 227 -7.01 -0.12 30.21
N ASP A 228 -7.89 0.22 31.15
CA ASP A 228 -7.52 0.53 32.51
C ASP A 228 -6.85 -0.68 33.21
N ASP A 229 -5.76 -0.43 33.92
CA ASP A 229 -4.96 -1.42 34.62
C ASP A 229 -4.38 -2.56 33.75
N LYS A 230 -4.39 -2.42 32.44
CA LYS A 230 -3.81 -3.40 31.52
C LYS A 230 -2.29 -3.24 31.39
N ARG A 231 -1.60 -4.38 31.34
CA ARG A 231 -0.21 -4.43 30.92
C ARG A 231 -0.16 -4.58 29.41
N ILE A 232 0.40 -3.59 28.73
CA ILE A 232 0.50 -3.58 27.26
C ILE A 232 1.97 -3.75 26.88
N LEU A 233 2.24 -4.66 25.94
CA LEU A 233 3.54 -4.89 25.35
C LEU A 233 3.53 -4.44 23.90
N ILE A 234 4.47 -3.57 23.54
CA ILE A 234 4.64 -3.08 22.15
C ILE A 234 5.97 -3.62 21.65
N SER A 235 5.93 -4.35 20.52
CA SER A 235 7.13 -4.83 19.84
C SER A 235 7.52 -3.86 18.72
N GLY A 236 8.83 -3.51 18.68
CA GLY A 236 9.40 -2.62 17.69
C GLY A 236 9.71 -1.22 18.22
N SER A 237 10.46 -0.45 17.43
CA SER A 237 10.89 0.91 17.74
C SER A 237 10.67 1.88 16.57
N GLY A 238 9.82 1.49 15.61
CA GLY A 238 9.46 2.32 14.46
C GLY A 238 8.35 3.33 14.81
N ASN A 239 8.00 4.12 13.81
CA ASN A 239 7.02 5.20 13.92
C ASN A 239 5.70 4.78 14.59
N VAL A 240 5.11 3.67 14.13
CA VAL A 240 3.84 3.17 14.67
C VAL A 240 3.96 2.80 16.15
N ALA A 241 5.03 2.11 16.54
CA ALA A 241 5.26 1.71 17.94
C ALA A 241 5.44 2.93 18.86
N ILE A 242 6.20 3.95 18.42
CA ILE A 242 6.45 5.17 19.16
C ILE A 242 5.13 5.92 19.42
N TYR A 243 4.33 6.16 18.38
CA TYR A 243 3.08 6.90 18.52
C TYR A 243 1.96 6.09 19.19
N ALA A 244 1.96 4.75 19.07
CA ALA A 244 1.07 3.92 19.85
C ALA A 244 1.38 4.04 21.36
N MET A 245 2.68 4.03 21.72
CA MET A 245 3.11 4.23 23.09
C MET A 245 2.73 5.62 23.61
N GLU A 246 2.99 6.67 22.81
CA GLU A 246 2.61 8.05 23.17
C GLU A 246 1.11 8.17 23.43
N LYS A 247 0.27 7.55 22.58
CA LYS A 247 -1.19 7.59 22.74
C LYS A 247 -1.69 6.84 23.96
N LEU A 248 -0.99 5.80 24.39
CA LEU A 248 -1.32 5.08 25.64
C LEU A 248 -1.01 5.89 26.90
N TYR A 249 -0.08 6.85 26.84
CA TYR A 249 0.24 7.75 27.95
C TYR A 249 -0.71 8.95 28.08
N GLN A 250 -1.47 9.26 27.05
CA GLN A 250 -2.50 10.32 27.04
C GLN A 250 -3.82 9.85 27.62
#